data_0cd16087fa9f999fd6b16f24fea409b7
#
_entry.id   0cd16087fa9f999fd6b16f24fea409b7
#
_cell.length_a   1.000
_cell.length_b   1.000
_cell.length_c   1.000
_cell.angle_alpha   90.00
_cell.angle_beta   90.00
_cell.angle_gamma   90.00
#
_symmetry.space_group_name_H-M   'P 1'
#
loop_
_entity.id
_entity.type
_entity.pdbx_description
1 polymer ?
#
loop_
_entity_poly.entity_id
_entity_poly.type
_entity_poly.pdbx_seq_one_letter_code
_entity_poly.pdbx_strand_id
1 'polypeptide(L)'
;MKHYSSYNQPGKSSLFTFHFSLLTSLVSLAMLFSVSGAFAQGGTVSPYSQYGLGEMAQRGGGLNQGLNGLGIGLHRSYLVNPLNPASYAQVDSLTMLFDVGMSGQITSYNDHGKKDRTKTANFEYVLANFRISNYLGASFGVLPLTNVGYSFSTTEHLDEQNTVVTTYAGDGGIHQVFVGVGARPIKPLSVGVNLGYIWGGYERGVVANSGSTVNSLAKIYSADVNSYTLDLGVQYDHPLGKDNTLTLGLTYGLGHKLGADAECRAISSNASISKNDTTLMTVKDALELPHTIGAGVSLTHGEKWLVGADVQAQFWNKTKYPSYENGEYALRSDLLDNSYKFTLGGEYCPRWNARNIFQRIHYRFGAGYTTPYYKINGQDGPRQISATIGFGIPIANTYISRTSLFFPFVNISAQYINNYASGMIKEHAFRINIGITFNERWFAKWKVE
;
A
#
# COMPACT_ATOMS: atom_id res chain seq x y z
N MET A 1 -40.06 -18.40 60.57
CA MET A 1 -38.93 -17.56 60.24
C MET A 1 -38.02 -18.32 59.30
N LYS A 2 -38.02 -18.01 58.01
CA LYS A 2 -37.10 -18.59 57.02
C LYS A 2 -36.25 -17.43 56.47
N HIS A 3 -34.96 -17.48 56.73
CA HIS A 3 -33.97 -16.57 56.16
C HIS A 3 -33.78 -16.89 54.67
N TYR A 4 -34.05 -15.91 53.80
CA TYR A 4 -33.59 -15.90 52.40
C TYR A 4 -32.21 -15.23 52.32
N SER A 5 -31.23 -16.01 51.92
CA SER A 5 -29.91 -15.53 51.58
C SER A 5 -29.93 -15.01 50.14
N SER A 6 -29.69 -13.73 49.96
CA SER A 6 -29.54 -13.10 48.62
C SER A 6 -28.17 -13.43 48.07
N TYR A 7 -28.12 -14.21 47.00
CA TYR A 7 -26.91 -14.42 46.18
C TYR A 7 -26.70 -13.21 45.28
N ASN A 8 -25.67 -12.41 45.58
CA ASN A 8 -25.23 -11.35 44.70
C ASN A 8 -24.49 -11.97 43.50
N GLN A 9 -25.03 -11.84 42.30
CA GLN A 9 -24.29 -12.14 41.05
C GLN A 9 -23.37 -10.98 40.70
N PRO A 10 -22.08 -11.21 40.37
CA PRO A 10 -21.20 -10.16 39.89
C PRO A 10 -21.58 -9.74 38.49
N GLY A 11 -21.71 -8.42 38.28
CA GLY A 11 -22.28 -7.80 37.11
C GLY A 11 -21.51 -8.05 35.81
N LYS A 12 -22.31 -8.28 34.77
CA LYS A 12 -21.94 -8.44 33.36
C LYS A 12 -21.39 -7.13 32.70
N SER A 13 -21.09 -6.09 33.49
CA SER A 13 -20.57 -4.78 33.00
C SER A 13 -19.06 -4.71 32.81
N SER A 14 -18.28 -5.67 33.34
CA SER A 14 -16.82 -5.55 33.35
C SER A 14 -16.16 -5.89 32.03
N LEU A 15 -16.76 -6.69 31.16
CA LEU A 15 -16.18 -7.07 29.85
C LEU A 15 -16.31 -5.94 28.83
N PHE A 16 -17.43 -5.21 28.81
CA PHE A 16 -17.65 -4.09 27.89
C PHE A 16 -16.77 -2.89 28.24
N THR A 17 -16.56 -2.62 29.52
CA THR A 17 -15.63 -1.58 29.99
C THR A 17 -14.18 -1.91 29.71
N PHE A 18 -13.78 -3.20 29.71
CA PHE A 18 -12.42 -3.60 29.42
C PHE A 18 -12.06 -3.42 27.93
N HIS A 19 -12.96 -3.76 26.99
CA HIS A 19 -12.76 -3.55 25.56
C HIS A 19 -12.76 -2.06 25.18
N PHE A 20 -13.63 -1.26 25.76
CA PHE A 20 -13.66 0.18 25.53
C PHE A 20 -12.42 0.88 26.10
N SER A 21 -11.91 0.43 27.26
CA SER A 21 -10.67 0.96 27.82
C SER A 21 -9.42 0.56 27.03
N LEU A 22 -9.40 -0.62 26.40
CA LEU A 22 -8.32 -1.05 25.53
C LEU A 22 -8.30 -0.23 24.21
N LEU A 23 -9.47 0.03 23.64
CA LEU A 23 -9.62 0.86 22.45
C LEU A 23 -9.23 2.31 22.73
N THR A 24 -9.67 2.88 23.85
CA THR A 24 -9.27 4.23 24.27
C THR A 24 -7.80 4.33 24.61
N SER A 25 -7.19 3.28 25.20
CA SER A 25 -5.75 3.23 25.46
C SER A 25 -4.93 3.13 24.18
N LEU A 26 -5.39 2.37 23.18
CA LEU A 26 -4.75 2.27 21.86
C LEU A 26 -4.87 3.57 21.07
N VAL A 27 -6.03 4.23 21.11
CA VAL A 27 -6.23 5.55 20.49
C VAL A 27 -5.40 6.61 21.20
N SER A 28 -5.32 6.58 22.54
CA SER A 28 -4.47 7.49 23.31
C SER A 28 -2.97 7.23 23.07
N LEU A 29 -2.56 5.98 22.90
CA LEU A 29 -1.19 5.62 22.54
C LEU A 29 -0.86 6.08 21.12
N ALA A 30 -1.78 5.94 20.17
CA ALA A 30 -1.65 6.46 18.80
C ALA A 30 -1.57 8.00 18.78
N MET A 31 -2.34 8.69 19.64
CA MET A 31 -2.25 10.14 19.81
C MET A 31 -0.94 10.60 20.46
N LEU A 32 -0.34 9.81 21.36
CA LEU A 32 0.96 10.11 21.94
C LEU A 32 2.12 10.01 20.95
N PHE A 33 2.01 9.14 19.94
CA PHE A 33 2.97 9.07 18.84
C PHE A 33 2.82 10.22 17.82
N SER A 34 1.69 10.93 17.80
CA SER A 34 1.47 12.08 16.91
C SER A 34 2.05 13.41 17.44
N VAL A 35 2.56 13.45 18.67
CA VAL A 35 3.06 14.69 19.31
C VAL A 35 4.57 14.90 19.19
N SER A 36 5.35 13.89 18.82
CA SER A 36 6.73 14.09 18.39
C SER A 36 6.69 14.59 16.95
N GLY A 37 7.12 15.85 16.71
CA GLY A 37 7.18 16.48 15.40
C GLY A 37 8.05 15.69 14.39
N ALA A 38 7.55 14.52 14.02
CA ALA A 38 7.93 13.86 12.80
C ALA A 38 7.29 14.71 11.70
N PHE A 39 8.08 15.54 11.05
CA PHE A 39 7.75 15.97 9.70
C PHE A 39 7.34 14.69 8.96
N ALA A 40 6.10 14.62 8.51
CA ALA A 40 5.65 13.55 7.64
C ALA A 40 6.41 13.75 6.31
N GLN A 41 7.65 13.23 6.26
CA GLN A 41 8.31 12.99 4.99
C GLN A 41 7.41 12.04 4.24
N GLY A 42 7.19 12.30 2.95
CA GLY A 42 6.38 11.46 2.08
C GLY A 42 6.69 9.98 2.30
N GLY A 43 5.73 9.11 2.09
CA GLY A 43 5.76 7.69 2.45
C GLY A 43 6.96 6.87 1.96
N THR A 44 7.94 7.50 1.32
CA THR A 44 9.21 6.96 0.83
C THR A 44 10.34 7.97 0.99
N VAL A 45 11.59 7.49 0.88
CA VAL A 45 12.81 8.31 0.78
C VAL A 45 13.65 7.88 -0.42
N SER A 46 13.05 7.15 -1.35
CA SER A 46 13.73 6.64 -2.54
C SER A 46 14.03 7.73 -3.55
N PRO A 47 15.28 7.90 -4.00
CA PRO A 47 15.63 8.79 -5.12
C PRO A 47 14.86 8.48 -6.39
N TYR A 48 14.40 7.25 -6.53
CA TYR A 48 13.62 6.80 -7.68
C TYR A 48 12.18 7.29 -7.67
N SER A 49 11.67 7.77 -6.54
CA SER A 49 10.34 8.39 -6.46
C SER A 49 10.23 9.74 -7.18
N GLN A 50 11.35 10.26 -7.71
CA GLN A 50 11.35 11.45 -8.58
C GLN A 50 10.81 11.19 -9.99
N TYR A 51 10.62 9.94 -10.40
CA TYR A 51 10.18 9.60 -11.76
C TYR A 51 8.71 9.20 -11.81
N GLY A 52 8.04 9.48 -12.93
CA GLY A 52 6.63 9.15 -13.15
C GLY A 52 5.71 9.73 -12.06
N LEU A 53 4.76 8.95 -11.57
CA LEU A 53 3.86 9.33 -10.48
C LEU A 53 4.47 9.07 -9.07
N GLY A 54 5.74 8.68 -8.98
CA GLY A 54 6.40 8.29 -7.73
C GLY A 54 6.50 6.79 -7.56
N GLU A 55 6.83 6.33 -6.35
CA GLU A 55 6.87 4.92 -6.00
C GLU A 55 5.45 4.39 -5.82
N MET A 56 5.10 3.31 -6.54
CA MET A 56 3.80 2.66 -6.39
C MET A 56 3.68 2.02 -5.01
N ALA A 57 2.65 2.38 -4.25
CA ALA A 57 2.40 1.82 -2.93
C ALA A 57 1.96 0.36 -3.00
N GLN A 58 2.35 -0.44 -2.02
CA GLN A 58 1.87 -1.80 -1.88
C GLN A 58 0.45 -1.78 -1.30
N ARG A 59 -0.55 -2.02 -2.16
CA ARG A 59 -1.95 -2.10 -1.76
C ARG A 59 -2.24 -3.43 -1.04
N GLY A 60 -3.18 -3.44 -0.09
CA GLY A 60 -3.64 -4.64 0.60
C GLY A 60 -3.54 -4.56 2.12
N GLY A 61 -4.33 -5.37 2.81
CA GLY A 61 -4.35 -5.49 4.27
C GLY A 61 -3.18 -6.31 4.83
N GLY A 62 -3.16 -6.52 6.15
CA GLY A 62 -2.04 -7.16 6.85
C GLY A 62 -1.74 -8.58 6.40
N LEU A 63 -2.75 -9.36 5.97
CA LEU A 63 -2.54 -10.67 5.40
C LEU A 63 -1.82 -10.58 4.04
N ASN A 64 -2.29 -9.68 3.14
CA ASN A 64 -1.67 -9.49 1.84
C ASN A 64 -0.21 -9.02 1.98
N GLN A 65 0.08 -8.11 2.91
CA GLN A 65 1.44 -7.63 3.19
C GLN A 65 2.34 -8.77 3.67
N GLY A 66 1.83 -9.68 4.53
CA GLY A 66 2.55 -10.86 4.97
C GLY A 66 2.86 -11.86 3.85
N LEU A 67 2.11 -11.82 2.75
CA LEU A 67 2.28 -12.64 1.54
C LEU A 67 2.92 -11.84 0.38
N ASN A 68 3.65 -10.76 0.68
CA ASN A 68 4.31 -9.89 -0.31
C ASN A 68 3.35 -9.24 -1.33
N GLY A 69 2.08 -9.03 -0.95
CA GLY A 69 1.05 -8.42 -1.80
C GLY A 69 0.29 -9.40 -2.68
N LEU A 70 0.32 -10.70 -2.40
CA LEU A 70 -0.55 -11.69 -3.01
C LEU A 70 -2.01 -11.40 -2.65
N GLY A 71 -2.95 -11.43 -3.63
CA GLY A 71 -4.34 -11.13 -3.34
C GLY A 71 -5.33 -11.33 -4.48
N ILE A 72 -4.91 -11.43 -5.74
CA ILE A 72 -5.83 -11.47 -6.89
C ILE A 72 -6.66 -12.76 -6.88
N GLY A 73 -6.00 -13.91 -6.67
CA GLY A 73 -6.65 -15.20 -6.54
C GLY A 73 -6.96 -15.59 -5.09
N LEU A 74 -6.97 -14.64 -4.14
CA LEU A 74 -7.04 -14.92 -2.73
C LEU A 74 -8.33 -14.39 -2.09
N HIS A 75 -8.99 -15.24 -1.32
CA HIS A 75 -10.00 -14.81 -0.35
C HIS A 75 -9.93 -15.64 0.93
N ARG A 76 -10.31 -15.03 2.04
CA ARG A 76 -10.49 -15.65 3.36
C ARG A 76 -11.62 -14.91 4.06
N SER A 77 -12.37 -15.61 4.90
CA SER A 77 -13.50 -15.01 5.63
C SER A 77 -13.09 -13.91 6.62
N TYR A 78 -11.82 -13.89 7.02
CA TYR A 78 -11.19 -12.92 7.93
C TYR A 78 -10.24 -11.93 7.23
N LEU A 79 -10.30 -11.82 5.91
CA LEU A 79 -9.46 -10.94 5.11
C LEU A 79 -10.29 -9.80 4.50
N VAL A 80 -9.78 -8.58 4.63
CA VAL A 80 -10.19 -7.46 3.77
C VAL A 80 -9.20 -7.37 2.63
N ASN A 81 -9.65 -7.68 1.41
CA ASN A 81 -8.76 -7.77 0.23
C ASN A 81 -9.15 -6.76 -0.87
N PRO A 82 -8.61 -5.53 -0.84
CA PRO A 82 -8.89 -4.51 -1.86
C PRO A 82 -8.28 -4.82 -3.23
N LEU A 83 -7.36 -5.82 -3.32
CA LEU A 83 -6.70 -6.20 -4.57
C LEU A 83 -7.65 -6.88 -5.56
N ASN A 84 -8.70 -7.56 -5.05
CA ASN A 84 -9.76 -8.11 -5.89
C ASN A 84 -11.11 -7.93 -5.20
N PRO A 85 -11.99 -7.02 -5.67
CA PRO A 85 -13.27 -6.73 -5.03
C PRO A 85 -14.26 -7.89 -5.05
N ALA A 86 -14.07 -8.91 -5.88
CA ALA A 86 -14.87 -10.13 -5.85
C ALA A 86 -14.81 -10.85 -4.50
N SER A 87 -13.72 -10.70 -3.76
CA SER A 87 -13.50 -11.33 -2.45
C SER A 87 -14.43 -10.81 -1.35
N TYR A 88 -15.04 -9.64 -1.50
CA TYR A 88 -15.87 -9.01 -0.46
C TYR A 88 -17.12 -9.82 -0.11
N ALA A 89 -17.67 -10.56 -1.07
CA ALA A 89 -18.83 -11.43 -0.86
C ALA A 89 -18.51 -12.71 -0.06
N GLN A 90 -17.22 -12.98 0.19
CA GLN A 90 -16.74 -14.23 0.81
C GLN A 90 -16.56 -14.13 2.32
N VAL A 91 -16.85 -12.97 2.93
CA VAL A 91 -16.78 -12.76 4.38
C VAL A 91 -17.92 -13.50 5.07
N ASP A 92 -17.66 -14.00 6.28
CA ASP A 92 -18.64 -14.75 7.08
C ASP A 92 -19.89 -13.93 7.41
N SER A 93 -21.00 -14.63 7.65
CA SER A 93 -22.26 -14.00 8.00
C SER A 93 -22.17 -13.25 9.33
N LEU A 94 -22.85 -12.10 9.41
CA LEU A 94 -22.91 -11.26 10.60
C LEU A 94 -21.54 -10.74 11.06
N THR A 95 -20.59 -10.62 10.14
CA THR A 95 -19.22 -10.20 10.42
C THR A 95 -18.96 -8.84 9.84
N MET A 96 -18.27 -8.01 10.59
CA MET A 96 -17.63 -6.78 10.15
C MET A 96 -16.14 -6.85 10.46
N LEU A 97 -15.32 -6.72 9.44
CA LEU A 97 -13.87 -6.71 9.52
C LEU A 97 -13.37 -5.27 9.45
N PHE A 98 -12.45 -4.93 10.35
CA PHE A 98 -11.65 -3.72 10.28
C PHE A 98 -10.19 -4.12 10.27
N ASP A 99 -9.42 -3.57 9.35
CA ASP A 99 -7.99 -3.81 9.25
C ASP A 99 -7.25 -2.48 9.12
N VAL A 100 -6.31 -2.24 10.02
CA VAL A 100 -5.51 -1.01 10.08
C VAL A 100 -4.05 -1.39 10.13
N GLY A 101 -3.20 -0.72 9.36
CA GLY A 101 -1.79 -1.03 9.30
C GLY A 101 -0.88 0.17 9.18
N MET A 102 0.32 0.00 9.72
CA MET A 102 1.44 0.92 9.62
C MET A 102 2.72 0.16 9.30
N SER A 103 3.71 0.86 8.76
CA SER A 103 5.03 0.30 8.51
C SER A 103 6.14 1.22 9.00
N GLY A 104 7.28 0.59 9.32
CA GLY A 104 8.55 1.26 9.54
C GLY A 104 9.58 0.69 8.57
N GLN A 105 10.36 1.54 7.91
CA GLN A 105 11.34 1.12 6.92
C GLN A 105 12.70 1.75 7.18
N ILE A 106 13.75 0.97 6.99
CA ILE A 106 15.14 1.42 6.96
C ILE A 106 15.65 1.14 5.56
N THR A 107 16.07 2.20 4.85
CA THR A 107 16.59 2.12 3.49
C THR A 107 18.08 2.48 3.49
N SER A 108 18.89 1.65 2.86
CA SER A 108 20.32 1.82 2.67
C SER A 108 20.60 2.03 1.19
N TYR A 109 21.32 3.08 0.88
CA TYR A 109 21.75 3.45 -0.47
C TYR A 109 23.23 3.18 -0.67
N ASN A 110 23.62 2.80 -1.87
CA ASN A 110 25.00 2.67 -2.27
C ASN A 110 25.18 3.22 -3.68
N ASP A 111 25.84 4.36 -3.75
CA ASP A 111 26.23 5.02 -4.99
C ASP A 111 27.75 5.00 -5.13
N HIS A 112 28.29 4.16 -6.02
CA HIS A 112 29.74 4.04 -6.30
C HIS A 112 30.62 3.96 -5.04
N GLY A 113 30.11 3.26 -4.00
CA GLY A 113 30.84 3.07 -2.73
C GLY A 113 30.49 4.09 -1.63
N LYS A 114 29.82 5.18 -1.96
CA LYS A 114 29.23 6.09 -0.96
C LYS A 114 27.95 5.45 -0.42
N LYS A 115 27.85 5.34 0.89
CA LYS A 115 26.71 4.70 1.57
C LYS A 115 25.96 5.72 2.40
N ASP A 116 24.65 5.68 2.32
CA ASP A 116 23.75 6.46 3.18
C ASP A 116 22.62 5.58 3.69
N ARG A 117 21.92 6.02 4.75
CA ARG A 117 20.83 5.29 5.36
C ARG A 117 19.77 6.24 5.90
N THR A 118 18.53 5.96 5.55
CA THR A 118 17.37 6.73 6.00
C THR A 118 16.34 5.83 6.69
N LYS A 119 15.45 6.45 7.49
CA LYS A 119 14.36 5.76 8.18
C LYS A 119 13.06 6.48 7.89
N THR A 120 12.01 5.71 7.63
CA THR A 120 10.64 6.23 7.46
C THR A 120 9.65 5.43 8.28
N ALA A 121 8.55 6.06 8.63
CA ALA A 121 7.39 5.40 9.20
C ALA A 121 6.13 5.87 8.46
N ASN A 122 5.29 4.92 8.03
CA ASN A 122 4.16 5.20 7.16
C ASN A 122 2.88 4.63 7.74
N PHE A 123 1.81 5.34 7.52
CA PHE A 123 0.48 4.80 7.62
C PHE A 123 0.14 4.10 6.29
N GLU A 124 -0.21 2.80 6.35
CA GLU A 124 -0.36 1.99 5.15
C GLU A 124 -1.81 1.87 4.70
N TYR A 125 -2.74 1.64 5.63
CA TYR A 125 -4.15 1.44 5.26
C TYR A 125 -5.10 1.50 6.46
N VAL A 126 -6.35 1.89 6.15
CA VAL A 126 -7.55 1.55 6.92
C VAL A 126 -8.53 0.89 5.97
N LEU A 127 -8.97 -0.29 6.31
CA LEU A 127 -9.89 -1.08 5.50
C LEU A 127 -11.05 -1.57 6.37
N ALA A 128 -12.23 -1.65 5.80
CA ALA A 128 -13.36 -2.31 6.40
C ALA A 128 -14.09 -3.17 5.37
N ASN A 129 -14.60 -4.31 5.79
CA ASN A 129 -15.42 -5.18 4.97
C ASN A 129 -16.58 -5.76 5.82
N PHE A 130 -17.77 -5.78 5.25
CA PHE A 130 -18.95 -6.33 5.93
C PHE A 130 -19.86 -7.02 4.93
N ARG A 131 -20.54 -8.05 5.43
CA ARG A 131 -21.50 -8.81 4.64
C ARG A 131 -22.89 -8.19 4.75
N ILE A 132 -23.45 -7.78 3.62
CA ILE A 132 -24.79 -7.20 3.52
C ILE A 132 -25.85 -8.30 3.46
N SER A 133 -25.60 -9.34 2.66
CA SER A 133 -26.50 -10.49 2.49
C SER A 133 -25.72 -11.76 2.21
N ASN A 134 -26.43 -12.89 1.99
CA ASN A 134 -25.79 -14.16 1.64
C ASN A 134 -25.00 -14.13 0.33
N TYR A 135 -25.27 -13.15 -0.52
CA TYR A 135 -24.69 -13.02 -1.86
C TYR A 135 -23.92 -11.71 -2.07
N LEU A 136 -23.94 -10.81 -1.07
CA LEU A 136 -23.44 -9.44 -1.24
C LEU A 136 -22.60 -9.03 -0.04
N GLY A 137 -21.40 -8.55 -0.31
CA GLY A 137 -20.51 -7.90 0.66
C GLY A 137 -20.12 -6.52 0.17
N ALA A 138 -19.78 -5.63 1.09
CA ALA A 138 -19.25 -4.31 0.78
C ALA A 138 -17.98 -4.04 1.57
N SER A 139 -17.13 -3.22 0.99
CA SER A 139 -15.87 -2.79 1.59
C SER A 139 -15.67 -1.30 1.36
N PHE A 140 -14.99 -0.65 2.28
CA PHE A 140 -14.50 0.70 2.11
C PHE A 140 -13.14 0.83 2.78
N GLY A 141 -12.36 1.83 2.35
CA GLY A 141 -11.06 2.04 2.96
C GLY A 141 -10.28 3.20 2.38
N VAL A 142 -9.16 3.47 3.02
CA VAL A 142 -8.17 4.48 2.62
C VAL A 142 -6.82 3.80 2.46
N LEU A 143 -6.16 4.06 1.33
CA LEU A 143 -4.87 3.47 0.93
C LEU A 143 -4.00 4.55 0.28
N PRO A 144 -2.69 4.50 0.40
CA PRO A 144 -1.81 5.21 -0.52
C PRO A 144 -1.86 4.54 -1.91
N LEU A 145 -1.79 5.35 -2.96
CA LEU A 145 -1.64 4.89 -4.35
C LEU A 145 -0.18 5.03 -4.80
N THR A 146 0.42 6.20 -4.55
CA THR A 146 1.83 6.47 -4.81
C THR A 146 2.44 7.27 -3.68
N ASN A 147 3.78 7.23 -3.57
CA ASN A 147 4.56 8.02 -2.62
C ASN A 147 5.68 8.74 -3.36
N VAL A 148 5.91 9.99 -3.02
CA VAL A 148 7.06 10.80 -3.48
C VAL A 148 7.77 11.32 -2.25
N GLY A 149 9.09 11.08 -2.14
CA GLY A 149 9.89 11.59 -1.04
C GLY A 149 11.35 11.30 -1.30
N TYR A 150 12.16 12.36 -1.43
CA TYR A 150 13.60 12.25 -1.59
C TYR A 150 14.27 13.60 -1.32
N SER A 151 15.52 13.55 -0.85
CA SER A 151 16.38 14.71 -0.75
C SER A 151 17.82 14.24 -0.85
N PHE A 152 18.52 14.64 -1.93
CA PHE A 152 19.92 14.32 -2.13
C PHE A 152 20.60 15.40 -2.98
N SER A 153 21.94 15.44 -2.95
CA SER A 153 22.72 16.37 -3.74
C SER A 153 23.81 15.65 -4.51
N THR A 154 24.08 16.13 -5.73
CA THR A 154 25.22 15.73 -6.54
C THR A 154 26.19 16.90 -6.66
N THR A 155 27.48 16.58 -6.67
CA THR A 155 28.54 17.57 -6.83
C THR A 155 29.31 17.25 -8.11
N GLU A 156 29.38 18.21 -9.03
CA GLU A 156 30.07 18.08 -10.28
C GLU A 156 31.19 19.17 -10.32
N HIS A 157 32.42 18.75 -10.58
CA HIS A 157 33.56 19.66 -10.76
C HIS A 157 33.68 19.99 -12.25
N LEU A 158 33.40 21.24 -12.63
CA LEU A 158 33.52 21.70 -14.00
C LEU A 158 35.00 21.97 -14.35
N ASP A 159 35.77 22.53 -13.39
CA ASP A 159 37.20 22.76 -13.45
C ASP A 159 37.81 22.81 -12.03
N GLU A 160 39.09 23.12 -11.87
CA GLU A 160 39.77 23.15 -10.55
C GLU A 160 39.19 24.19 -9.57
N GLN A 161 38.43 25.18 -10.05
CA GLN A 161 37.91 26.29 -9.23
C GLN A 161 36.39 26.34 -9.21
N ASN A 162 35.69 25.69 -10.15
CA ASN A 162 34.26 25.77 -10.32
C ASN A 162 33.61 24.42 -10.03
N THR A 163 32.77 24.42 -8.99
CA THR A 163 31.97 23.25 -8.56
C THR A 163 30.50 23.61 -8.62
N VAL A 164 29.70 22.76 -9.26
CA VAL A 164 28.24 22.85 -9.26
C VAL A 164 27.70 21.85 -8.31
N VAL A 165 26.93 22.31 -7.34
CA VAL A 165 26.14 21.46 -6.44
C VAL A 165 24.69 21.50 -6.89
N THR A 166 24.19 20.37 -7.33
CA THR A 166 22.77 20.22 -7.70
C THR A 166 22.03 19.45 -6.60
N THR A 167 21.04 20.09 -6.00
CA THR A 167 20.18 19.51 -4.98
C THR A 167 18.84 19.11 -5.59
N TYR A 168 18.46 17.88 -5.32
CA TYR A 168 17.19 17.28 -5.72
C TYR A 168 16.37 17.05 -4.47
N ALA A 169 15.16 17.57 -4.43
CA ALA A 169 14.22 17.32 -3.33
C ALA A 169 12.81 17.17 -3.89
N GLY A 170 12.04 16.32 -3.31
CA GLY A 170 10.63 16.14 -3.67
C GLY A 170 9.84 15.54 -2.53
N ASP A 171 8.57 15.90 -2.48
CA ASP A 171 7.61 15.41 -1.49
C ASP A 171 6.24 15.27 -2.15
N GLY A 172 5.38 14.43 -1.54
CA GLY A 172 4.02 14.23 -1.98
C GLY A 172 3.60 12.77 -2.07
N GLY A 173 2.56 12.54 -2.83
CA GLY A 173 1.95 11.23 -3.06
C GLY A 173 0.47 11.35 -3.34
N ILE A 174 -0.08 10.31 -3.90
CA ILE A 174 -1.50 10.21 -4.23
C ILE A 174 -2.13 9.19 -3.28
N HIS A 175 -3.22 9.57 -2.66
CA HIS A 175 -4.02 8.73 -1.76
C HIS A 175 -5.34 8.36 -2.41
N GLN A 176 -5.95 7.27 -1.95
CA GLN A 176 -7.22 6.76 -2.43
C GLN A 176 -8.15 6.47 -1.26
N VAL A 177 -9.38 6.97 -1.32
CA VAL A 177 -10.52 6.41 -0.59
C VAL A 177 -11.37 5.63 -1.57
N PHE A 178 -11.83 4.45 -1.18
CA PHE A 178 -12.67 3.64 -2.07
C PHE A 178 -13.89 3.09 -1.33
N VAL A 179 -14.92 2.82 -2.11
CA VAL A 179 -16.07 2.00 -1.74
C VAL A 179 -16.20 0.89 -2.77
N GLY A 180 -16.37 -0.33 -2.29
CA GLY A 180 -16.47 -1.50 -3.16
C GLY A 180 -17.64 -2.40 -2.78
N VAL A 181 -18.12 -3.13 -3.78
CA VAL A 181 -19.17 -4.13 -3.62
C VAL A 181 -18.73 -5.41 -4.32
N GLY A 182 -18.90 -6.53 -3.61
CA GLY A 182 -18.71 -7.87 -4.15
C GLY A 182 -20.02 -8.63 -4.11
N ALA A 183 -20.31 -9.36 -5.17
CA ALA A 183 -21.49 -10.20 -5.29
C ALA A 183 -21.10 -11.64 -5.66
N ARG A 184 -21.86 -12.61 -5.13
CA ARG A 184 -21.71 -14.03 -5.41
C ARG A 184 -22.98 -14.58 -6.06
N PRO A 185 -23.17 -14.37 -7.38
CA PRO A 185 -24.40 -14.74 -8.07
C PRO A 185 -24.66 -16.27 -8.05
N ILE A 186 -23.59 -17.06 -8.12
CA ILE A 186 -23.62 -18.52 -7.96
C ILE A 186 -22.47 -18.95 -7.05
N LYS A 187 -22.60 -20.11 -6.40
CA LYS A 187 -21.62 -20.57 -5.41
C LYS A 187 -20.15 -20.50 -5.84
N PRO A 188 -19.74 -20.93 -7.07
CA PRO A 188 -18.34 -20.90 -7.47
C PRO A 188 -17.87 -19.53 -7.99
N LEU A 189 -18.75 -18.59 -8.31
CA LEU A 189 -18.40 -17.34 -8.98
C LEU A 189 -18.70 -16.13 -8.13
N SER A 190 -17.69 -15.31 -7.90
CA SER A 190 -17.78 -13.98 -7.28
C SER A 190 -17.34 -12.91 -8.26
N VAL A 191 -18.02 -11.79 -8.26
CA VAL A 191 -17.69 -10.59 -9.05
C VAL A 191 -17.71 -9.37 -8.14
N GLY A 192 -16.96 -8.36 -8.48
CA GLY A 192 -16.91 -7.15 -7.65
C GLY A 192 -16.43 -5.92 -8.39
N VAL A 193 -16.68 -4.78 -7.80
CA VAL A 193 -16.28 -3.46 -8.29
C VAL A 193 -15.83 -2.59 -7.12
N ASN A 194 -14.74 -1.86 -7.32
CA ASN A 194 -14.30 -0.75 -6.47
C ASN A 194 -14.45 0.56 -7.26
N LEU A 195 -15.06 1.55 -6.65
CA LEU A 195 -15.01 2.93 -7.08
C LEU A 195 -14.20 3.70 -6.04
N GLY A 196 -13.14 4.36 -6.47
CA GLY A 196 -12.27 5.14 -5.62
C GLY A 196 -12.25 6.61 -6.03
N TYR A 197 -12.05 7.48 -5.05
CA TYR A 197 -11.65 8.86 -5.24
C TYR A 197 -10.18 8.98 -4.86
N ILE A 198 -9.37 9.60 -5.73
CA ILE A 198 -7.95 9.84 -5.50
C ILE A 198 -7.68 11.33 -5.38
N TRP A 199 -6.79 11.67 -4.44
CA TRP A 199 -6.35 13.04 -4.19
C TRP A 199 -4.89 13.08 -3.78
N GLY A 200 -4.28 14.24 -3.92
CA GLY A 200 -2.89 14.48 -3.58
C GLY A 200 -2.13 15.07 -4.74
N GLY A 201 -0.83 14.92 -4.77
CA GLY A 201 0.02 15.49 -5.80
C GLY A 201 1.49 15.33 -5.46
N TYR A 202 2.33 16.03 -6.17
CA TYR A 202 3.76 16.08 -5.89
C TYR A 202 4.32 17.48 -6.13
N GLU A 203 5.35 17.81 -5.36
CA GLU A 203 6.27 18.92 -5.64
C GLU A 203 7.71 18.37 -5.72
N ARG A 204 8.43 18.72 -6.74
CA ARG A 204 9.78 18.25 -7.03
C ARG A 204 10.67 19.44 -7.40
N GLY A 205 11.73 19.65 -6.66
CA GLY A 205 12.69 20.73 -6.88
C GLY A 205 14.04 20.21 -7.35
N VAL A 206 14.62 20.89 -8.32
CA VAL A 206 16.01 20.72 -8.73
C VAL A 206 16.67 22.10 -8.67
N VAL A 207 17.67 22.26 -7.78
CA VAL A 207 18.37 23.53 -7.56
C VAL A 207 19.84 23.33 -7.85
N ALA A 208 20.34 23.99 -8.89
CA ALA A 208 21.75 23.99 -9.24
C ALA A 208 22.41 25.31 -8.80
N ASN A 209 23.45 25.21 -7.96
CA ASN A 209 24.25 26.31 -7.45
C ASN A 209 25.69 26.17 -7.92
N SER A 210 26.23 27.23 -8.55
CA SER A 210 27.58 27.27 -9.04
C SER A 210 28.37 28.37 -8.31
N GLY A 211 28.81 28.10 -7.06
CA GLY A 211 29.65 29.04 -6.29
C GLY A 211 28.99 30.39 -5.96
N SER A 212 29.76 31.30 -5.34
CA SER A 212 29.24 32.54 -4.72
C SER A 212 28.94 33.69 -5.69
N THR A 213 29.29 33.59 -6.97
CA THR A 213 29.22 34.71 -7.94
C THR A 213 28.37 34.42 -9.18
N VAL A 214 27.81 33.23 -9.30
CA VAL A 214 27.09 32.79 -10.50
C VAL A 214 25.59 32.58 -10.21
N ASN A 215 24.78 32.68 -11.25
CA ASN A 215 23.34 32.47 -11.19
C ASN A 215 23.00 31.08 -10.64
N SER A 216 22.07 30.99 -9.71
CA SER A 216 21.43 29.73 -9.36
C SER A 216 20.22 29.50 -10.25
N LEU A 217 20.02 28.24 -10.67
CA LEU A 217 18.85 27.80 -11.43
C LEU A 217 18.06 26.82 -10.58
N ALA A 218 16.81 27.17 -10.34
CA ALA A 218 15.86 26.26 -9.69
C ALA A 218 14.76 25.91 -10.66
N LYS A 219 14.38 24.63 -10.72
CA LYS A 219 13.19 24.14 -11.41
C LYS A 219 12.33 23.43 -10.40
N ILE A 220 11.07 23.87 -10.28
CA ILE A 220 10.08 23.28 -9.39
C ILE A 220 8.96 22.73 -10.25
N TYR A 221 8.73 21.43 -10.15
CA TYR A 221 7.65 20.71 -10.84
C TYR A 221 6.58 20.37 -9.83
N SER A 222 5.33 20.68 -10.14
CA SER A 222 4.19 20.36 -9.29
C SER A 222 3.01 19.89 -10.11
N ALA A 223 2.20 19.04 -9.51
CA ALA A 223 0.90 18.66 -10.05
C ALA A 223 -0.02 18.22 -8.92
N ASP A 224 -1.26 18.70 -8.96
CA ASP A 224 -2.33 18.31 -8.04
C ASP A 224 -3.31 17.39 -8.75
N VAL A 225 -3.65 16.28 -8.11
CA VAL A 225 -4.51 15.23 -8.64
C VAL A 225 -5.80 15.17 -7.83
N ASN A 226 -6.94 15.28 -8.52
CA ASN A 226 -8.26 15.03 -7.98
C ASN A 226 -9.04 14.26 -9.05
N SER A 227 -9.18 12.94 -8.87
CA SER A 227 -9.74 12.07 -9.89
C SER A 227 -10.40 10.83 -9.28
N TYR A 228 -10.70 9.83 -10.09
CA TYR A 228 -11.32 8.59 -9.62
C TYR A 228 -10.50 7.35 -10.04
N THR A 229 -10.84 6.20 -9.48
CA THR A 229 -10.37 4.89 -9.92
C THR A 229 -11.55 3.96 -10.05
N LEU A 230 -11.46 3.01 -10.99
CA LEU A 230 -12.45 1.94 -11.15
C LEU A 230 -11.69 0.62 -11.31
N ASP A 231 -11.89 -0.28 -10.35
CA ASP A 231 -11.32 -1.63 -10.39
C ASP A 231 -12.45 -2.66 -10.45
N LEU A 232 -12.35 -3.59 -11.38
CA LEU A 232 -13.25 -4.73 -11.52
C LEU A 232 -12.53 -6.00 -11.09
N GLY A 233 -13.27 -6.95 -10.51
CA GLY A 233 -12.72 -8.21 -10.07
C GLY A 233 -13.65 -9.38 -10.30
N VAL A 234 -13.05 -10.54 -10.58
CA VAL A 234 -13.75 -11.81 -10.70
C VAL A 234 -12.95 -12.88 -9.97
N GLN A 235 -13.63 -13.78 -9.24
CA GLN A 235 -13.03 -14.98 -8.65
C GLN A 235 -13.91 -16.18 -8.92
N TYR A 236 -13.26 -17.30 -9.23
CA TYR A 236 -13.92 -18.59 -9.45
C TYR A 236 -13.31 -19.65 -8.54
N ASP A 237 -14.13 -20.25 -7.69
CA ASP A 237 -13.76 -21.28 -6.73
C ASP A 237 -14.09 -22.66 -7.27
N HIS A 238 -13.09 -23.51 -7.42
CA HIS A 238 -13.25 -24.90 -7.82
C HIS A 238 -12.86 -25.83 -6.67
N PRO A 239 -13.83 -26.53 -6.05
CA PRO A 239 -13.52 -27.50 -5.01
C PRO A 239 -12.79 -28.73 -5.60
N LEU A 240 -11.63 -29.05 -5.03
CA LEU A 240 -10.81 -30.21 -5.36
C LEU A 240 -10.90 -31.25 -4.23
N GLY A 241 -11.97 -32.03 -4.23
CA GLY A 241 -12.27 -32.98 -3.17
C GLY A 241 -12.95 -32.32 -1.96
N LYS A 242 -12.71 -32.85 -0.73
CA LYS A 242 -13.43 -32.39 0.48
C LYS A 242 -12.82 -31.15 1.12
N ASP A 243 -11.49 -31.04 1.10
CA ASP A 243 -10.76 -30.03 1.91
C ASP A 243 -9.95 -29.05 1.07
N ASN A 244 -9.84 -29.25 -0.24
CA ASN A 244 -9.06 -28.39 -1.12
C ASN A 244 -9.97 -27.50 -1.96
N THR A 245 -9.57 -26.25 -2.13
CA THR A 245 -10.22 -25.32 -3.04
C THR A 245 -9.15 -24.63 -3.90
N LEU A 246 -9.35 -24.66 -5.20
CA LEU A 246 -8.59 -23.87 -6.16
C LEU A 246 -9.39 -22.60 -6.47
N THR A 247 -8.80 -21.45 -6.24
CA THR A 247 -9.39 -20.16 -6.58
C THR A 247 -8.62 -19.53 -7.72
N LEU A 248 -9.33 -19.15 -8.77
CA LEU A 248 -8.80 -18.36 -9.90
C LEU A 248 -9.34 -16.94 -9.77
N GLY A 249 -8.48 -15.95 -9.91
CA GLY A 249 -8.82 -14.54 -9.84
C GLY A 249 -8.42 -13.77 -11.08
N LEU A 250 -9.25 -12.83 -11.51
CA LEU A 250 -8.94 -11.85 -12.55
C LEU A 250 -9.32 -10.46 -12.03
N THR A 251 -8.49 -9.46 -12.39
CA THR A 251 -8.75 -8.05 -12.06
C THR A 251 -8.47 -7.16 -13.27
N TYR A 252 -9.21 -6.07 -13.35
CA TYR A 252 -9.01 -5.02 -14.33
C TYR A 252 -9.14 -3.65 -13.67
N GLY A 253 -8.13 -2.80 -13.80
CA GLY A 253 -8.13 -1.41 -13.40
C GLY A 253 -8.24 -0.50 -14.62
N LEU A 254 -9.16 0.45 -14.57
CA LEU A 254 -9.40 1.40 -15.65
C LEU A 254 -8.30 2.44 -15.71
N GLY A 255 -7.59 2.48 -16.84
CA GLY A 255 -6.65 3.55 -17.18
C GLY A 255 -7.38 4.75 -17.78
N HIS A 256 -7.03 5.95 -17.35
CA HIS A 256 -7.62 7.19 -17.86
C HIS A 256 -6.78 8.40 -17.47
N LYS A 257 -7.06 9.54 -18.10
CA LYS A 257 -6.48 10.83 -17.75
C LYS A 257 -7.01 11.33 -16.42
N LEU A 258 -6.13 11.92 -15.62
CA LEU A 258 -6.46 12.36 -14.26
C LEU A 258 -7.07 13.76 -14.18
N GLY A 259 -7.09 14.50 -15.30
CA GLY A 259 -7.53 15.90 -15.31
C GLY A 259 -6.60 16.83 -14.53
N ALA A 260 -5.36 16.40 -14.30
CA ALA A 260 -4.36 17.13 -13.53
C ALA A 260 -3.44 17.93 -14.43
N ASP A 261 -3.32 19.22 -14.16
CA ASP A 261 -2.39 20.11 -14.84
C ASP A 261 -1.02 20.00 -14.15
N ALA A 262 0.04 19.88 -14.94
CA ALA A 262 1.40 19.86 -14.44
C ALA A 262 2.09 21.19 -14.71
N GLU A 263 2.73 21.75 -13.70
CA GLU A 263 3.45 23.00 -13.74
C GLU A 263 4.95 22.80 -13.61
N CYS A 264 5.71 23.60 -14.35
CA CYS A 264 7.15 23.76 -14.19
C CYS A 264 7.45 25.24 -13.97
N ARG A 265 7.97 25.58 -12.80
CA ARG A 265 8.44 26.92 -12.45
C ARG A 265 9.96 26.96 -12.52
N ALA A 266 10.50 27.63 -13.54
CA ALA A 266 11.93 27.85 -13.69
C ALA A 266 12.31 29.23 -13.12
N ILE A 267 13.21 29.24 -12.13
CA ILE A 267 13.67 30.44 -11.43
C ILE A 267 15.17 30.59 -11.69
N SER A 268 15.57 31.69 -12.32
CA SER A 268 16.97 32.09 -12.46
C SER A 268 17.26 33.24 -11.52
N SER A 269 18.18 33.02 -10.58
CA SER A 269 18.56 34.02 -9.57
C SER A 269 19.97 34.50 -9.82
N ASN A 270 20.18 35.82 -9.94
CA ASN A 270 21.47 36.42 -10.01
C ASN A 270 21.79 37.13 -8.69
N ALA A 271 22.69 36.53 -7.90
CA ALA A 271 23.04 37.06 -6.58
C ALA A 271 23.74 38.44 -6.65
N SER A 272 24.48 38.74 -7.75
CA SER A 272 25.21 39.99 -7.87
C SER A 272 24.33 41.22 -8.06
N ILE A 273 23.16 41.06 -8.64
CA ILE A 273 22.19 42.14 -8.90
C ILE A 273 20.87 41.98 -8.18
N SER A 274 20.75 40.95 -7.31
CA SER A 274 19.54 40.60 -6.55
C SER A 274 18.29 40.49 -7.45
N LYS A 275 18.45 39.98 -8.67
CA LYS A 275 17.38 39.82 -9.63
C LYS A 275 16.99 38.37 -9.76
N ASN A 276 15.68 38.08 -9.60
CA ASN A 276 15.10 36.80 -9.90
C ASN A 276 14.21 36.93 -11.14
N ASP A 277 14.39 36.01 -12.07
CA ASP A 277 13.53 35.85 -13.23
C ASP A 277 12.80 34.51 -13.11
N THR A 278 11.49 34.53 -13.24
CA THR A 278 10.62 33.35 -13.04
C THR A 278 9.77 33.11 -14.27
N THR A 279 9.90 31.94 -14.85
CA THR A 279 9.08 31.47 -15.97
C THR A 279 8.19 30.33 -15.51
N LEU A 280 6.88 30.47 -15.69
CA LEU A 280 5.89 29.43 -15.41
C LEU A 280 5.45 28.78 -16.73
N MET A 281 5.52 27.45 -16.77
CA MET A 281 5.07 26.63 -17.89
C MET A 281 4.04 25.62 -17.38
N THR A 282 2.92 25.51 -18.05
CA THR A 282 1.82 24.61 -17.64
C THR A 282 1.46 23.68 -18.79
N VAL A 283 1.37 22.40 -18.48
CA VAL A 283 0.84 21.36 -19.39
C VAL A 283 -0.47 20.87 -18.85
N LYS A 284 -1.53 21.09 -19.58
CA LYS A 284 -2.89 20.70 -19.17
C LYS A 284 -3.10 19.22 -19.33
N ASP A 285 -3.90 18.64 -18.38
CA ASP A 285 -4.33 17.23 -18.38
C ASP A 285 -3.14 16.28 -18.59
N ALA A 286 -2.08 16.51 -17.82
CA ALA A 286 -0.75 15.98 -18.07
C ALA A 286 -0.49 14.59 -17.48
N LEU A 287 -1.33 14.13 -16.53
CA LEU A 287 -1.14 12.88 -15.82
C LEU A 287 -2.21 11.86 -16.19
N GLU A 288 -1.78 10.60 -16.33
CA GLU A 288 -2.64 9.48 -16.70
C GLU A 288 -2.37 8.27 -15.80
N LEU A 289 -3.41 7.49 -15.46
CA LEU A 289 -3.28 6.15 -14.93
C LEU A 289 -3.29 5.12 -16.06
N PRO A 290 -2.49 4.05 -15.97
CA PRO A 290 -2.46 2.99 -16.97
C PRO A 290 -3.64 2.04 -16.79
N HIS A 291 -4.06 1.38 -17.86
CA HIS A 291 -4.85 0.17 -17.75
C HIS A 291 -4.03 -0.91 -17.04
N THR A 292 -4.67 -1.59 -16.09
CA THR A 292 -4.03 -2.65 -15.31
C THR A 292 -4.82 -3.94 -15.46
N ILE A 293 -4.13 -5.05 -15.73
CA ILE A 293 -4.73 -6.40 -15.77
C ILE A 293 -3.98 -7.26 -14.78
N GLY A 294 -4.72 -8.03 -13.98
CA GLY A 294 -4.15 -8.98 -13.04
C GLY A 294 -4.81 -10.34 -13.15
N ALA A 295 -4.01 -11.39 -13.00
CA ALA A 295 -4.47 -12.76 -12.88
C ALA A 295 -3.81 -13.43 -11.67
N GLY A 296 -4.56 -14.25 -10.95
CA GLY A 296 -4.06 -14.92 -9.76
C GLY A 296 -4.66 -16.30 -9.60
N VAL A 297 -3.90 -17.16 -8.94
CA VAL A 297 -4.32 -18.51 -8.59
C VAL A 297 -3.94 -18.78 -7.14
N SER A 298 -4.82 -19.41 -6.37
CA SER A 298 -4.48 -19.94 -5.07
C SER A 298 -5.07 -21.32 -4.85
N LEU A 299 -4.35 -22.15 -4.10
CA LEU A 299 -4.79 -23.46 -3.63
C LEU A 299 -4.80 -23.43 -2.11
N THR A 300 -5.96 -23.74 -1.53
CA THR A 300 -6.17 -23.79 -0.08
C THR A 300 -6.52 -25.21 0.35
N HIS A 301 -6.00 -25.61 1.52
CA HIS A 301 -6.38 -26.86 2.19
C HIS A 301 -6.98 -26.55 3.55
N GLY A 302 -8.29 -26.39 3.58
CA GLY A 302 -9.00 -25.90 4.76
C GLY A 302 -8.38 -24.62 5.32
N GLU A 303 -8.18 -24.58 6.64
CA GLU A 303 -7.46 -23.51 7.32
C GLU A 303 -5.96 -23.82 7.54
N LYS A 304 -5.45 -24.96 7.02
CA LYS A 304 -4.11 -25.44 7.34
C LYS A 304 -3.04 -24.81 6.49
N TRP A 305 -3.22 -24.73 5.19
CA TRP A 305 -2.27 -24.08 4.29
C TRP A 305 -2.94 -23.46 3.07
N LEU A 306 -2.27 -22.47 2.54
CA LEU A 306 -2.60 -21.75 1.34
C LEU A 306 -1.31 -21.48 0.57
N VAL A 307 -1.33 -21.69 -0.72
CA VAL A 307 -0.25 -21.29 -1.65
C VAL A 307 -0.88 -20.59 -2.84
N GLY A 308 -0.25 -19.53 -3.32
CA GLY A 308 -0.78 -18.81 -4.47
C GLY A 308 0.27 -18.05 -5.25
N ALA A 309 -0.12 -17.66 -6.45
CA ALA A 309 0.67 -16.86 -7.36
C ALA A 309 -0.20 -15.82 -8.07
N ASP A 310 0.31 -14.60 -8.19
CA ASP A 310 -0.33 -13.52 -8.95
C ASP A 310 0.64 -12.97 -10.00
N VAL A 311 0.08 -12.54 -11.12
CA VAL A 311 0.74 -11.73 -12.14
C VAL A 311 -0.11 -10.51 -12.42
N GLN A 312 0.52 -9.33 -12.48
CA GLN A 312 -0.12 -8.07 -12.81
C GLN A 312 0.68 -7.34 -13.88
N ALA A 313 -0.01 -6.78 -14.87
CA ALA A 313 0.55 -5.97 -15.94
C ALA A 313 -0.08 -4.56 -15.91
N GLN A 314 0.75 -3.52 -15.96
CA GLN A 314 0.34 -2.13 -16.09
C GLN A 314 0.87 -1.57 -17.42
N PHE A 315 -0.03 -1.02 -18.24
CA PHE A 315 0.29 -0.60 -19.61
C PHE A 315 0.66 0.89 -19.69
N TRP A 316 1.81 1.26 -19.13
CA TRP A 316 2.30 2.62 -19.07
C TRP A 316 2.86 3.16 -20.38
N ASN A 317 3.27 2.31 -21.32
CA ASN A 317 3.84 2.73 -22.61
C ASN A 317 2.87 3.52 -23.50
N LYS A 318 1.57 3.48 -23.18
CA LYS A 318 0.53 4.26 -23.88
C LYS A 318 0.23 5.60 -23.22
N THR A 319 0.74 5.81 -22.01
CA THR A 319 0.55 7.04 -21.25
C THR A 319 1.66 8.04 -21.56
N LYS A 320 1.34 9.31 -21.48
CA LYS A 320 2.31 10.39 -21.64
C LYS A 320 2.64 11.00 -20.29
N TYR A 321 3.84 11.56 -20.18
CA TYR A 321 4.29 12.19 -18.95
C TYR A 321 4.97 13.54 -19.27
N PRO A 322 4.74 14.62 -18.46
CA PRO A 322 5.33 15.93 -18.69
C PRO A 322 6.82 15.90 -18.35
N SER A 323 7.65 16.44 -19.22
CA SER A 323 9.08 16.58 -19.03
C SER A 323 9.59 17.90 -19.59
N TYR A 324 10.60 18.47 -18.93
CA TYR A 324 11.30 19.65 -19.39
C TYR A 324 12.56 19.24 -20.17
N GLU A 325 12.57 19.54 -21.47
CA GLU A 325 13.69 19.24 -22.34
C GLU A 325 13.82 20.33 -23.42
N ASN A 326 15.05 20.70 -23.75
CA ASN A 326 15.37 21.70 -24.77
C ASN A 326 14.68 23.06 -24.60
N GLY A 327 14.42 23.49 -23.36
CA GLY A 327 13.73 24.75 -23.07
C GLY A 327 12.22 24.70 -23.05
N GLU A 328 11.61 23.55 -23.36
CA GLU A 328 10.17 23.33 -23.41
C GLU A 328 9.69 22.31 -22.37
N TYR A 329 8.57 22.60 -21.72
CA TYR A 329 7.88 21.68 -20.83
C TYR A 329 6.66 21.11 -21.55
N ALA A 330 6.71 19.85 -21.96
CA ALA A 330 5.72 19.22 -22.82
C ALA A 330 5.51 17.74 -22.49
N LEU A 331 4.40 17.17 -22.99
CA LEU A 331 4.08 15.73 -22.87
C LEU A 331 4.98 14.88 -23.77
N ARG A 332 5.61 13.86 -23.19
CA ARG A 332 6.44 12.88 -23.89
C ARG A 332 5.92 11.47 -23.68
N SER A 333 6.13 10.62 -24.66
CA SER A 333 5.63 9.21 -24.68
C SER A 333 6.72 8.18 -24.44
N ASP A 334 7.99 8.58 -24.35
CA ASP A 334 9.17 7.70 -24.25
C ASP A 334 9.73 7.55 -22.83
N LEU A 335 9.09 8.21 -21.84
CA LEU A 335 9.54 8.25 -20.46
C LEU A 335 9.03 7.08 -19.62
N LEU A 336 7.94 6.44 -20.05
CA LEU A 336 7.28 5.36 -19.31
C LEU A 336 7.26 4.08 -20.13
N ASP A 337 7.32 2.93 -19.44
CA ASP A 337 7.25 1.60 -20.04
C ASP A 337 6.34 0.67 -19.22
N ASN A 338 5.89 -0.42 -19.82
CA ASN A 338 5.01 -1.38 -19.17
C ASN A 338 5.68 -2.01 -17.96
N SER A 339 4.94 -2.09 -16.86
CA SER A 339 5.39 -2.75 -15.65
C SER A 339 4.69 -4.09 -15.43
N TYR A 340 5.48 -5.08 -15.05
CA TYR A 340 5.01 -6.43 -14.72
C TYR A 340 5.39 -6.76 -13.29
N LYS A 341 4.42 -7.24 -12.52
CA LYS A 341 4.63 -7.69 -11.14
C LYS A 341 4.26 -9.15 -11.04
N PHE A 342 5.18 -9.96 -10.52
CA PHE A 342 4.99 -11.36 -10.20
C PHE A 342 5.07 -11.53 -8.69
N THR A 343 4.11 -12.25 -8.10
CA THR A 343 4.07 -12.49 -6.65
C THR A 343 3.79 -13.96 -6.40
N LEU A 344 4.57 -14.55 -5.51
CA LEU A 344 4.36 -15.89 -4.97
C LEU A 344 4.18 -15.77 -3.46
N GLY A 345 3.27 -16.53 -2.88
CA GLY A 345 3.07 -16.50 -1.45
C GLY A 345 2.44 -17.78 -0.91
N GLY A 346 2.63 -18.00 0.38
CA GLY A 346 2.04 -19.13 1.07
C GLY A 346 1.83 -18.86 2.56
N GLU A 347 0.78 -19.44 3.11
CA GLU A 347 0.43 -19.40 4.53
C GLU A 347 0.31 -20.82 5.07
N TYR A 348 0.81 -21.04 6.28
CA TYR A 348 0.70 -22.30 7.00
C TYR A 348 0.25 -22.05 8.43
N CYS A 349 -0.86 -22.69 8.84
CA CYS A 349 -1.35 -22.70 10.22
C CYS A 349 -1.37 -24.16 10.69
N PRO A 350 -0.52 -24.58 11.65
CA PRO A 350 -0.47 -25.97 12.09
C PRO A 350 -1.83 -26.50 12.57
N ARG A 351 -2.53 -25.73 13.43
CA ARG A 351 -3.85 -26.07 13.96
C ARG A 351 -4.53 -24.80 14.51
N TRP A 352 -5.46 -24.21 13.78
CA TRP A 352 -6.13 -22.96 14.11
C TRP A 352 -6.90 -23.00 15.46
N ASN A 353 -7.40 -24.15 15.89
CA ASN A 353 -8.15 -24.36 17.14
C ASN A 353 -7.33 -25.00 18.27
N ALA A 354 -6.01 -24.97 18.20
CA ALA A 354 -5.14 -25.54 19.23
C ALA A 354 -5.16 -24.69 20.51
N ARG A 355 -4.83 -25.34 21.66
CA ARG A 355 -4.60 -24.63 22.93
C ARG A 355 -3.31 -23.82 22.92
N ASN A 356 -2.29 -24.32 22.25
CA ASN A 356 -0.99 -23.68 22.15
C ASN A 356 -1.02 -22.57 21.09
N ILE A 357 -0.58 -21.35 21.48
CA ILE A 357 -0.55 -20.17 20.60
C ILE A 357 0.31 -20.41 19.36
N PHE A 358 1.48 -21.05 19.48
CA PHE A 358 2.38 -21.32 18.35
C PHE A 358 1.76 -22.22 17.28
N GLN A 359 0.79 -23.07 17.64
CA GLN A 359 0.06 -23.89 16.68
C GLN A 359 -1.06 -23.11 15.97
N ARG A 360 -1.49 -21.96 16.54
CA ARG A 360 -2.54 -21.09 15.98
C ARG A 360 -1.98 -19.96 15.13
N ILE A 361 -0.69 -19.66 15.24
CA ILE A 361 -0.04 -18.65 14.42
C ILE A 361 -0.14 -19.06 12.95
N HIS A 362 -0.51 -18.11 12.12
CA HIS A 362 -0.43 -18.22 10.66
C HIS A 362 0.95 -17.75 10.21
N TYR A 363 1.78 -18.68 9.80
CA TYR A 363 3.13 -18.44 9.27
C TYR A 363 3.01 -18.12 7.78
N ARG A 364 3.55 -16.98 7.35
CA ARG A 364 3.40 -16.48 5.98
C ARG A 364 4.75 -16.27 5.34
N PHE A 365 4.82 -16.55 4.05
CA PHE A 365 6.00 -16.34 3.22
C PHE A 365 5.56 -15.75 1.90
N GLY A 366 6.35 -14.81 1.37
CA GLY A 366 6.09 -14.24 0.07
C GLY A 366 7.36 -13.81 -0.63
N ALA A 367 7.33 -13.84 -1.96
CA ALA A 367 8.38 -13.32 -2.82
C ALA A 367 7.76 -12.59 -4.02
N GLY A 368 8.42 -11.54 -4.48
CA GLY A 368 7.93 -10.74 -5.59
C GLY A 368 9.06 -10.23 -6.48
N TYR A 369 8.72 -10.06 -7.73
CA TYR A 369 9.55 -9.42 -8.74
C TYR A 369 8.71 -8.39 -9.50
N THR A 370 9.22 -7.15 -9.60
CA THR A 370 8.53 -6.06 -10.30
C THR A 370 9.50 -5.38 -11.27
N THR A 371 9.07 -5.18 -12.51
CA THR A 371 9.80 -4.37 -13.48
C THR A 371 9.46 -2.89 -13.29
N PRO A 372 10.39 -1.97 -13.56
CA PRO A 372 10.13 -0.54 -13.47
C PRO A 372 9.09 -0.11 -14.52
N TYR A 373 8.37 0.97 -14.22
CA TYR A 373 7.41 1.57 -15.15
C TYR A 373 7.93 2.89 -15.76
N TYR A 374 9.12 3.33 -15.41
CA TYR A 374 9.76 4.57 -15.89
C TYR A 374 11.16 4.31 -16.41
N LYS A 375 11.61 5.20 -17.29
CA LYS A 375 12.96 5.22 -17.85
C LYS A 375 13.77 6.35 -17.23
N ILE A 376 15.06 6.12 -17.06
CA ILE A 376 16.04 7.08 -16.59
C ILE A 376 17.09 7.25 -17.69
N ASN A 377 17.17 8.44 -18.27
CA ASN A 377 18.10 8.71 -19.39
C ASN A 377 18.01 7.69 -20.55
N GLY A 378 16.77 7.27 -20.87
CA GLY A 378 16.49 6.29 -21.93
C GLY A 378 16.74 4.82 -21.57
N GLN A 379 17.21 4.52 -20.35
CA GLN A 379 17.40 3.18 -19.84
C GLN A 379 16.25 2.82 -18.87
N ASP A 380 15.94 1.53 -18.75
CA ASP A 380 14.96 1.06 -17.78
C ASP A 380 15.42 1.42 -16.36
N GLY A 381 14.47 1.87 -15.54
CA GLY A 381 14.69 2.08 -14.11
C GLY A 381 15.04 0.79 -13.35
N PRO A 382 15.23 0.84 -12.03
CA PRO A 382 15.60 -0.33 -11.24
C PRO A 382 14.48 -1.35 -11.17
N ARG A 383 14.86 -2.63 -11.31
CA ARG A 383 13.99 -3.78 -11.04
C ARG A 383 13.94 -4.02 -9.54
N GLN A 384 12.77 -4.38 -9.05
CA GLN A 384 12.54 -4.66 -7.64
C GLN A 384 12.40 -6.15 -7.39
N ILE A 385 13.18 -6.68 -6.45
CA ILE A 385 13.03 -8.01 -5.88
C ILE A 385 12.67 -7.84 -4.41
N SER A 386 11.65 -8.55 -3.96
CA SER A 386 11.22 -8.51 -2.56
C SER A 386 10.95 -9.89 -2.00
N ALA A 387 11.20 -10.05 -0.71
CA ALA A 387 10.87 -11.25 0.05
C ALA A 387 10.27 -10.85 1.40
N THR A 388 9.26 -11.59 1.84
CA THR A 388 8.53 -11.29 3.07
C THR A 388 8.38 -12.55 3.93
N ILE A 389 8.52 -12.37 5.24
CA ILE A 389 8.15 -13.35 6.26
C ILE A 389 7.12 -12.66 7.15
N GLY A 390 5.99 -13.32 7.39
CA GLY A 390 4.89 -12.75 8.16
C GLY A 390 4.30 -13.71 9.18
N PHE A 391 3.64 -13.14 10.18
CA PHE A 391 2.93 -13.85 11.24
C PHE A 391 1.56 -13.24 11.43
N GLY A 392 0.51 -14.06 11.35
CA GLY A 392 -0.84 -13.72 11.78
C GLY A 392 -1.10 -14.32 13.15
N ILE A 393 -1.18 -13.49 14.18
CA ILE A 393 -1.27 -13.92 15.58
C ILE A 393 -2.71 -13.68 16.06
N PRO A 394 -3.51 -14.74 16.34
CA PRO A 394 -4.84 -14.55 16.89
C PRO A 394 -4.75 -14.15 18.38
N ILE A 395 -5.38 -13.02 18.74
CA ILE A 395 -5.29 -12.45 20.10
C ILE A 395 -6.26 -13.14 21.08
N ALA A 396 -7.39 -13.64 20.61
CA ALA A 396 -8.42 -14.19 21.49
C ALA A 396 -8.17 -15.64 21.89
N ASN A 397 -8.64 -15.99 23.11
CA ASN A 397 -8.53 -17.35 23.63
C ASN A 397 -9.66 -18.21 23.06
N THR A 398 -9.36 -19.09 22.09
CA THR A 398 -10.30 -20.00 21.42
C THR A 398 -10.98 -20.99 22.39
N TYR A 399 -10.50 -21.12 23.63
CA TYR A 399 -11.06 -22.05 24.61
C TYR A 399 -12.43 -21.63 25.15
N ILE A 400 -12.74 -20.32 25.09
CA ILE A 400 -14.00 -19.76 25.61
C ILE A 400 -15.11 -19.74 24.55
N SER A 401 -14.75 -19.76 23.26
CA SER A 401 -15.74 -19.73 22.17
C SER A 401 -15.51 -20.84 21.15
N ARG A 402 -16.05 -22.02 21.43
CA ARG A 402 -16.00 -23.18 20.51
C ARG A 402 -16.79 -22.98 19.20
N THR A 403 -17.46 -21.85 19.02
CA THR A 403 -18.43 -21.64 17.95
C THR A 403 -18.17 -20.44 17.07
N SER A 404 -17.15 -19.60 17.31
CA SER A 404 -16.92 -18.42 16.48
C SER A 404 -15.48 -18.29 16.03
N LEU A 405 -15.27 -18.24 14.72
CA LEU A 405 -14.04 -17.86 14.02
C LEU A 405 -13.75 -16.35 14.16
N PHE A 406 -14.37 -15.67 15.13
CA PHE A 406 -14.27 -14.23 15.33
C PHE A 406 -13.10 -13.89 16.24
N PHE A 407 -11.89 -13.84 15.67
CA PHE A 407 -10.71 -13.45 16.43
C PHE A 407 -10.06 -12.23 15.80
N PRO A 408 -9.71 -11.21 16.61
CA PRO A 408 -8.77 -10.19 16.16
C PRO A 408 -7.40 -10.83 15.88
N PHE A 409 -6.76 -10.37 14.80
CA PHE A 409 -5.41 -10.78 14.43
C PHE A 409 -4.46 -9.60 14.55
N VAL A 410 -3.29 -9.83 15.11
CA VAL A 410 -2.11 -8.99 14.90
C VAL A 410 -1.30 -9.59 13.76
N ASN A 411 -1.17 -8.83 12.69
CA ASN A 411 -0.37 -9.19 11.53
C ASN A 411 0.97 -8.45 11.63
N ILE A 412 2.07 -9.19 11.70
CA ILE A 412 3.43 -8.64 11.72
C ILE A 412 4.16 -9.26 10.55
N SER A 413 4.79 -8.44 9.71
CA SER A 413 5.66 -8.96 8.66
C SER A 413 6.93 -8.16 8.51
N ALA A 414 8.01 -8.85 8.17
CA ALA A 414 9.29 -8.29 7.81
C ALA A 414 9.52 -8.52 6.31
N GLN A 415 9.77 -7.45 5.59
CA GLN A 415 9.99 -7.45 4.14
C GLN A 415 11.37 -6.89 3.81
N TYR A 416 12.10 -7.61 2.99
CA TYR A 416 13.32 -7.13 2.35
C TYR A 416 13.02 -6.75 0.91
N ILE A 417 13.47 -5.56 0.51
CA ILE A 417 13.26 -5.00 -0.83
C ILE A 417 14.63 -4.62 -1.38
N ASN A 418 14.91 -5.03 -2.62
CA ASN A 418 16.13 -4.69 -3.34
C ASN A 418 15.77 -4.08 -4.69
N ASN A 419 16.08 -2.81 -4.88
CA ASN A 419 15.97 -2.08 -6.14
C ASN A 419 17.34 -2.05 -6.81
N TYR A 420 17.44 -2.65 -7.99
CA TYR A 420 18.71 -2.82 -8.70
C TYR A 420 18.59 -2.47 -10.20
N ALA A 421 19.52 -1.63 -10.64
CA ALA A 421 19.82 -1.40 -12.06
C ALA A 421 21.35 -1.20 -12.24
N SER A 422 21.88 -1.57 -13.40
CA SER A 422 23.30 -1.38 -13.71
C SER A 422 23.61 0.11 -13.87
N GLY A 423 24.70 0.59 -13.24
CA GLY A 423 25.10 2.00 -13.33
C GLY A 423 24.23 3.00 -12.56
N MET A 424 23.31 2.50 -11.71
CA MET A 424 22.42 3.33 -10.90
C MET A 424 22.62 3.08 -9.41
N ILE A 425 22.05 3.94 -8.57
CA ILE A 425 22.08 3.82 -7.11
C ILE A 425 21.45 2.48 -6.69
N LYS A 426 22.19 1.67 -5.93
CA LYS A 426 21.65 0.44 -5.34
C LYS A 426 20.88 0.78 -4.07
N GLU A 427 19.65 0.30 -3.98
CA GLU A 427 18.78 0.56 -2.85
C GLU A 427 18.35 -0.76 -2.20
N HIS A 428 18.57 -0.87 -0.89
CA HIS A 428 18.14 -2.00 -0.08
C HIS A 428 17.29 -1.50 1.06
N ALA A 429 16.06 -1.93 1.13
CA ALA A 429 15.15 -1.56 2.21
C ALA A 429 14.75 -2.78 3.05
N PHE A 430 14.69 -2.56 4.35
CA PHE A 430 14.09 -3.49 5.31
C PHE A 430 12.88 -2.82 5.93
N ARG A 431 11.70 -3.39 5.69
CA ARG A 431 10.41 -2.87 6.14
C ARG A 431 9.79 -3.84 7.15
N ILE A 432 9.26 -3.30 8.23
CA ILE A 432 8.40 -4.02 9.18
C ILE A 432 7.00 -3.44 9.04
N ASN A 433 6.04 -4.31 8.74
CA ASN A 433 4.62 -3.95 8.71
C ASN A 433 3.94 -4.52 9.95
N ILE A 434 3.08 -3.71 10.56
CA ILE A 434 2.26 -4.10 11.70
C ILE A 434 0.81 -3.72 11.36
N GLY A 435 -0.06 -4.72 11.39
CA GLY A 435 -1.50 -4.52 11.15
C GLY A 435 -2.33 -5.20 12.22
N ILE A 436 -3.51 -4.66 12.45
CA ILE A 436 -4.48 -5.22 13.39
C ILE A 436 -5.80 -5.39 12.66
N THR A 437 -6.24 -6.64 12.53
CA THR A 437 -7.55 -6.98 11.97
C THR A 437 -8.51 -7.26 13.11
N PHE A 438 -9.55 -6.44 13.24
CA PHE A 438 -10.66 -6.68 14.17
C PHE A 438 -11.77 -7.38 13.43
N ASN A 439 -12.38 -8.34 14.11
CA ASN A 439 -13.51 -9.10 13.61
C ASN A 439 -14.64 -9.00 14.63
N GLU A 440 -15.66 -8.21 14.32
CA GLU A 440 -16.78 -7.94 15.22
C GLU A 440 -18.09 -8.49 14.66
N ARG A 441 -18.97 -8.94 15.57
CA ARG A 441 -20.33 -9.31 15.19
C ARG A 441 -21.17 -8.06 14.97
N TRP A 442 -21.58 -7.86 13.73
CA TRP A 442 -22.50 -6.79 13.35
C TRP A 442 -23.88 -7.37 13.05
N PHE A 443 -24.96 -6.65 13.36
CA PHE A 443 -26.36 -7.06 13.13
C PHE A 443 -26.85 -8.28 13.95
N ALA A 444 -26.21 -8.64 15.04
CA ALA A 444 -26.76 -9.64 15.95
C ALA A 444 -28.02 -9.08 16.66
N LYS A 445 -29.19 -9.68 16.42
CA LYS A 445 -30.39 -9.36 17.23
C LYS A 445 -30.08 -9.70 18.68
N TRP A 446 -30.18 -8.72 19.56
CA TRP A 446 -30.18 -8.97 21.01
C TRP A 446 -31.40 -9.82 21.33
N LYS A 447 -31.22 -11.04 21.80
CA LYS A 447 -32.30 -11.78 22.47
C LYS A 447 -32.48 -11.13 23.84
N VAL A 448 -33.57 -10.41 24.01
CA VAL A 448 -34.06 -10.01 25.31
C VAL A 448 -34.67 -11.28 25.89
N GLU A 449 -34.00 -11.90 26.87
CA GLU A 449 -34.57 -12.93 27.72
C GLU A 449 -35.24 -12.27 28.92
#